data_cb270d26b403d9b82902a9e92c6ede05
#
_entry.id   cb270d26b403d9b82902a9e92c6ede05
#
_cell.length_a   1.000
_cell.length_b   1.000
_cell.length_c   1.000
_cell.angle_alpha   90.00
_cell.angle_beta   90.00
_cell.angle_gamma   90.00
#
_symmetry.space_group_name_H-M   'P 1'
#
loop_
_entity.id
_entity.type
_entity.pdbx_description
1 polymer ?
#
loop_
_entity_poly.entity_id
_entity_poly.type
_entity_poly.pdbx_seq_one_letter_code
_entity_poly.pdbx_strand_id
1 'polypeptide(L)'
;MRKYFTTLALALCCLSALAAPAKPGTYTGKKTGLIILVEFPKRTATGTPAVAFTTTDARAYYERVANEAGFSDPTTGFTQSVRDYFYAQSDGQLEFSFQVVGPYRLGNAYNYYGADENSVQDTHLGQFVYDACRKANGDVDFSQFDADGDGKVDLVYILYAGQGQNVNGSDTGLLWPQEGSLNAVGSDQAPFEMDGVTIESFAISNELGANNTLDGIGTMCHEFSHTLGLPDMYDKGTSFGSTSLNYGTYVWDLMNMGNYLGNGFTPAGYTAFERMYCGWKQPIELQADTIVTAMRPLSEGGDTYIIYNDGHRDEYFLLENRQQTGIDSCLYASGLMITHVDYSEEAWTANNVNTTNERCFIVPADNSTERTVDDVCGDLYPYNGNTAFGNTTTPAATLNNANSDGSYLLNKEVTDITQNADGTISFRFHNANVTNGICDITTADNRHRSGVYTLIGKYLGTSADVLTHGVYIVDGKKVVK
;
A
#
# COMPACT_ATOMS: atom_id res chain seq x y z
N MET A 1 -9.45 -25.97 11.44
CA MET A 1 -9.15 -24.84 10.60
C MET A 1 -7.68 -24.80 10.14
N ARG A 2 -7.08 -25.92 9.78
CA ARG A 2 -5.63 -26.05 9.47
C ARG A 2 -5.33 -26.47 8.03
N LYS A 3 -6.26 -26.26 7.07
CA LYS A 3 -6.14 -26.90 5.73
C LYS A 3 -6.27 -25.98 4.51
N TYR A 4 -6.33 -24.64 4.66
CA TYR A 4 -6.64 -23.77 3.53
C TYR A 4 -5.54 -22.83 3.03
N PHE A 5 -4.36 -22.80 3.69
CA PHE A 5 -3.24 -21.95 3.24
C PHE A 5 -2.24 -22.62 2.27
N THR A 6 -2.42 -23.88 1.93
CA THR A 6 -1.44 -24.61 1.12
C THR A 6 -1.69 -24.58 -0.40
N THR A 7 -2.65 -23.78 -0.86
CA THR A 7 -3.00 -23.79 -2.32
C THR A 7 -3.00 -22.40 -2.97
N LEU A 8 -2.54 -21.33 -2.26
CA LEU A 8 -2.53 -19.98 -2.83
C LEU A 8 -1.13 -19.53 -3.28
N ALA A 9 -0.28 -20.45 -3.64
CA ALA A 9 1.09 -20.17 -4.08
C ALA A 9 1.27 -20.62 -5.52
N LEU A 10 0.69 -19.93 -6.50
CA LEU A 10 1.11 -20.11 -7.89
C LEU A 10 0.93 -18.81 -8.70
N ALA A 11 2.06 -18.35 -9.16
CA ALA A 11 2.34 -17.60 -10.37
C ALA A 11 1.68 -16.22 -10.55
N LEU A 12 2.38 -15.17 -10.13
CA LEU A 12 2.26 -13.84 -10.71
C LEU A 12 3.53 -13.57 -11.54
N CYS A 13 3.59 -14.04 -12.77
CA CYS A 13 4.53 -13.55 -13.79
C CYS A 13 3.77 -12.59 -14.68
N CYS A 14 3.47 -11.37 -14.18
CA CYS A 14 3.01 -10.28 -15.02
C CYS A 14 4.21 -9.48 -15.49
N LEU A 15 4.51 -9.55 -16.78
CA LEU A 15 5.26 -8.52 -17.48
C LEU A 15 4.34 -7.30 -17.58
N SER A 16 4.20 -6.55 -16.48
CA SER A 16 3.49 -5.28 -16.49
C SER A 16 4.33 -4.25 -17.25
N ALA A 17 3.89 -3.88 -18.44
CA ALA A 17 4.31 -2.65 -19.04
C ALA A 17 3.40 -1.55 -18.49
N LEU A 18 4.00 -0.63 -17.78
CA LEU A 18 3.38 0.38 -16.94
C LEU A 18 2.62 1.42 -17.75
N ALA A 19 1.42 1.75 -17.33
CA ALA A 19 1.00 3.15 -17.38
C ALA A 19 2.04 3.96 -16.60
N ALA A 20 2.50 5.08 -17.15
CA ALA A 20 3.48 5.92 -16.45
C ALA A 20 2.88 6.31 -15.10
N PRO A 21 3.49 5.92 -13.96
CA PRO A 21 2.91 6.22 -12.68
C PRO A 21 2.84 7.73 -12.52
N ALA A 22 1.71 8.20 -12.03
CA ALA A 22 1.61 9.59 -11.62
C ALA A 22 2.70 9.86 -10.58
N LYS A 23 3.35 11.02 -10.67
CA LYS A 23 4.33 11.45 -9.67
C LYS A 23 3.64 11.58 -8.31
N PRO A 24 4.38 11.43 -7.17
CA PRO A 24 3.83 11.77 -5.87
C PRO A 24 3.10 13.11 -5.94
N GLY A 25 1.83 13.13 -5.57
CA GLY A 25 1.01 14.29 -5.82
C GLY A 25 -0.19 14.39 -4.88
N THR A 26 -0.98 15.42 -5.09
CA THR A 26 -2.22 15.60 -4.33
C THR A 26 -3.39 15.05 -5.12
N TYR A 27 -3.84 13.87 -4.75
CA TYR A 27 -5.00 13.22 -5.34
C TYR A 27 -6.24 13.58 -4.54
N THR A 28 -6.90 14.68 -4.90
CA THR A 28 -8.09 15.18 -4.19
C THR A 28 -9.23 15.46 -5.16
N GLY A 29 -10.44 15.61 -4.61
CA GLY A 29 -11.62 15.92 -5.39
C GLY A 29 -12.31 14.67 -5.92
N LYS A 30 -12.90 14.79 -7.12
CA LYS A 30 -13.65 13.68 -7.72
C LYS A 30 -12.86 13.04 -8.84
N LYS A 31 -12.83 11.70 -8.84
CA LYS A 31 -12.34 10.89 -9.96
C LYS A 31 -13.42 9.93 -10.41
N THR A 32 -13.40 9.58 -11.69
CA THR A 32 -14.32 8.60 -12.26
C THR A 32 -13.55 7.42 -12.82
N GLY A 33 -13.93 6.21 -12.39
CA GLY A 33 -13.40 4.95 -12.92
C GLY A 33 -14.43 4.25 -13.81
N LEU A 34 -13.95 3.38 -14.69
CA LEU A 34 -14.79 2.57 -15.58
C LEU A 34 -14.72 1.10 -15.18
N ILE A 35 -15.89 0.47 -15.02
CA ILE A 35 -16.02 -0.98 -14.77
C ILE A 35 -16.92 -1.58 -15.86
N ILE A 36 -16.35 -2.48 -16.67
CA ILE A 36 -17.05 -3.20 -17.73
C ILE A 36 -17.32 -4.62 -17.29
N LEU A 37 -18.58 -4.99 -17.19
CA LEU A 37 -19.01 -6.36 -16.87
C LEU A 37 -19.09 -7.19 -18.14
N VAL A 38 -18.47 -8.40 -18.14
CA VAL A 38 -18.49 -9.29 -19.31
C VAL A 38 -18.88 -10.72 -18.98
N GLU A 39 -19.55 -11.37 -19.94
CA GLU A 39 -19.96 -12.76 -19.90
C GLU A 39 -19.44 -13.51 -21.13
N PHE A 40 -19.36 -14.83 -21.01
CA PHE A 40 -18.82 -15.68 -22.08
C PHE A 40 -19.89 -16.58 -22.68
N PRO A 41 -19.95 -16.71 -24.04
CA PRO A 41 -20.87 -17.62 -24.71
C PRO A 41 -20.42 -19.07 -24.59
N LYS A 42 -21.34 -19.98 -24.83
CA LYS A 42 -21.05 -21.40 -25.03
C LYS A 42 -20.28 -21.60 -26.35
N ARG A 43 -19.24 -22.45 -26.31
CA ARG A 43 -18.56 -22.91 -27.52
C ARG A 43 -18.87 -24.39 -27.78
N THR A 44 -19.79 -24.66 -28.72
CA THR A 44 -20.25 -26.01 -29.02
C THR A 44 -19.16 -26.93 -29.59
N ALA A 45 -18.22 -26.38 -30.36
CA ALA A 45 -17.14 -27.12 -30.97
C ALA A 45 -16.17 -27.77 -29.95
N THR A 46 -15.98 -27.14 -28.78
CA THR A 46 -15.09 -27.61 -27.71
C THR A 46 -15.85 -28.14 -26.50
N GLY A 47 -17.19 -27.99 -26.48
CA GLY A 47 -18.00 -28.32 -25.30
C GLY A 47 -17.90 -27.31 -24.15
N THR A 48 -17.20 -26.17 -24.35
CA THR A 48 -17.04 -25.13 -23.33
C THR A 48 -18.39 -24.51 -22.97
N PRO A 49 -18.80 -24.48 -21.67
CA PRO A 49 -20.07 -23.91 -21.26
C PRO A 49 -20.09 -22.39 -21.43
N ALA A 50 -21.31 -21.82 -21.45
CA ALA A 50 -21.47 -20.37 -21.25
C ALA A 50 -21.22 -20.05 -19.78
N VAL A 51 -20.65 -18.88 -19.52
CA VAL A 51 -20.44 -18.34 -18.17
C VAL A 51 -21.13 -16.99 -18.09
N ALA A 52 -22.02 -16.83 -17.13
CA ALA A 52 -22.77 -15.60 -16.84
C ALA A 52 -22.65 -15.28 -15.37
N PHE A 53 -22.85 -14.01 -15.02
CA PHE A 53 -22.86 -13.58 -13.63
C PHE A 53 -23.88 -14.39 -12.80
N THR A 54 -23.50 -14.71 -11.58
CA THR A 54 -24.36 -15.44 -10.63
C THR A 54 -25.34 -14.54 -9.92
N THR A 55 -25.01 -13.24 -9.83
CA THR A 55 -25.89 -12.24 -9.24
C THR A 55 -27.03 -11.86 -10.19
N THR A 56 -28.27 -11.83 -9.65
CA THR A 56 -29.40 -11.28 -10.39
C THR A 56 -29.17 -9.77 -10.58
N ASP A 57 -29.40 -9.29 -11.83
CA ASP A 57 -29.12 -7.89 -12.20
C ASP A 57 -27.70 -7.46 -11.79
N ALA A 58 -26.69 -8.13 -12.37
CA ALA A 58 -25.29 -7.92 -12.06
C ALA A 58 -24.86 -6.45 -12.17
N ARG A 59 -25.41 -5.71 -13.17
CA ARG A 59 -25.09 -4.27 -13.31
C ARG A 59 -25.54 -3.49 -12.08
N ALA A 60 -26.81 -3.61 -11.68
CA ALA A 60 -27.32 -2.87 -10.52
C ALA A 60 -26.61 -3.29 -9.23
N TYR A 61 -26.23 -4.57 -9.10
CA TYR A 61 -25.50 -5.06 -7.95
C TYR A 61 -24.10 -4.45 -7.88
N TYR A 62 -23.30 -4.54 -8.94
CA TYR A 62 -21.95 -4.00 -8.97
C TYR A 62 -21.90 -2.46 -9.00
N GLU A 63 -22.96 -1.79 -9.49
CA GLU A 63 -23.12 -0.35 -9.29
C GLU A 63 -23.16 0.02 -7.79
N ARG A 64 -23.85 -0.78 -6.97
CA ARG A 64 -23.89 -0.60 -5.53
C ARG A 64 -22.56 -0.95 -4.87
N VAL A 65 -21.94 -2.07 -5.24
CA VAL A 65 -20.61 -2.48 -4.75
C VAL A 65 -19.56 -1.40 -5.03
N ALA A 66 -19.63 -0.76 -6.19
CA ALA A 66 -18.69 0.27 -6.58
C ALA A 66 -18.96 1.62 -5.89
N ASN A 67 -20.23 2.06 -5.77
CA ASN A 67 -20.57 3.46 -5.52
C ASN A 67 -21.43 3.74 -4.27
N GLU A 68 -22.21 2.76 -3.75
CA GLU A 68 -23.17 3.04 -2.69
C GLU A 68 -22.47 3.36 -1.37
N ALA A 69 -22.72 4.57 -0.85
CA ALA A 69 -22.20 4.98 0.44
C ALA A 69 -22.79 4.13 1.58
N GLY A 70 -21.91 3.57 2.42
CA GLY A 70 -22.31 2.66 3.50
C GLY A 70 -22.79 1.31 3.01
N PHE A 71 -22.38 0.88 1.81
CA PHE A 71 -22.75 -0.42 1.27
C PHE A 71 -22.38 -1.56 2.23
N SER A 72 -23.33 -2.45 2.44
CA SER A 72 -23.10 -3.68 3.19
C SER A 72 -24.07 -4.75 2.69
N ASP A 73 -23.55 -5.94 2.43
CA ASP A 73 -24.35 -7.11 2.09
C ASP A 73 -23.86 -8.32 2.91
N PRO A 74 -24.46 -8.56 4.08
CA PRO A 74 -24.05 -9.67 4.95
C PRO A 74 -24.28 -11.06 4.34
N THR A 75 -25.10 -11.15 3.27
CA THR A 75 -25.35 -12.42 2.57
C THR A 75 -24.14 -12.86 1.76
N THR A 76 -23.43 -11.89 1.18
CA THR A 76 -22.28 -12.12 0.31
C THR A 76 -20.94 -11.85 0.99
N GLY A 77 -20.92 -11.05 2.07
CA GLY A 77 -19.74 -10.72 2.85
C GLY A 77 -19.23 -9.29 2.65
N PHE A 78 -19.81 -8.50 1.73
CA PHE A 78 -19.39 -7.11 1.53
C PHE A 78 -19.69 -6.24 2.75
N THR A 79 -18.70 -5.49 3.21
CA THR A 79 -18.78 -4.59 4.36
C THR A 79 -18.71 -3.11 3.98
N GLN A 80 -18.31 -2.80 2.76
CA GLN A 80 -18.14 -1.45 2.22
C GLN A 80 -18.12 -1.47 0.69
N SER A 81 -18.33 -0.31 0.07
CA SER A 81 -18.10 -0.12 -1.37
C SER A 81 -16.67 0.25 -1.69
N VAL A 82 -16.28 0.13 -2.98
CA VAL A 82 -14.99 0.63 -3.48
C VAL A 82 -14.85 2.13 -3.23
N ARG A 83 -15.93 2.91 -3.47
CA ARG A 83 -15.98 4.34 -3.14
C ARG A 83 -15.69 4.62 -1.67
N ASP A 84 -16.32 3.88 -0.77
CA ASP A 84 -16.14 4.07 0.67
C ASP A 84 -14.72 3.74 1.12
N TYR A 85 -14.10 2.73 0.49
CA TYR A 85 -12.69 2.41 0.73
C TYR A 85 -11.81 3.64 0.43
N PHE A 86 -11.83 4.18 -0.78
CA PHE A 86 -11.00 5.32 -1.14
C PHE A 86 -11.32 6.59 -0.34
N TYR A 87 -12.61 6.81 -0.06
CA TYR A 87 -13.04 7.94 0.77
C TYR A 87 -12.45 7.87 2.18
N ALA A 88 -12.47 6.68 2.79
CA ALA A 88 -11.88 6.46 4.11
C ALA A 88 -10.35 6.57 4.09
N GLN A 89 -9.66 6.00 3.07
CA GLN A 89 -8.20 6.08 2.98
C GLN A 89 -7.68 7.50 2.82
N SER A 90 -8.43 8.34 2.12
CA SER A 90 -8.07 9.74 1.86
C SER A 90 -8.51 10.72 2.95
N ASP A 91 -9.06 10.26 4.07
CA ASP A 91 -9.73 11.12 5.06
C ASP A 91 -10.79 12.04 4.42
N GLY A 92 -11.53 11.51 3.42
CA GLY A 92 -12.57 12.21 2.69
C GLY A 92 -12.09 13.20 1.62
N GLN A 93 -10.80 13.22 1.30
CA GLN A 93 -10.23 14.14 0.32
C GLN A 93 -10.42 13.68 -1.13
N LEU A 94 -10.53 12.35 -1.36
CA LEU A 94 -10.79 11.75 -2.66
C LEU A 94 -12.17 11.08 -2.67
N GLU A 95 -12.99 11.42 -3.66
CA GLU A 95 -14.24 10.75 -3.94
C GLU A 95 -14.16 10.08 -5.32
N PHE A 96 -14.03 8.74 -5.34
CA PHE A 96 -14.19 7.95 -6.54
C PHE A 96 -15.67 7.75 -6.83
N SER A 97 -16.04 7.85 -8.11
CA SER A 97 -17.31 7.36 -8.65
C SER A 97 -17.02 6.44 -9.82
N PHE A 98 -17.83 5.43 -10.03
CA PHE A 98 -17.59 4.43 -11.05
C PHE A 98 -18.79 4.35 -12.01
N GLN A 99 -18.52 4.38 -13.30
CA GLN A 99 -19.51 4.00 -14.30
C GLN A 99 -19.42 2.47 -14.49
N VAL A 100 -20.49 1.76 -14.15
CA VAL A 100 -20.60 0.31 -14.34
C VAL A 100 -21.48 0.04 -15.55
N VAL A 101 -20.98 -0.70 -16.53
CA VAL A 101 -21.70 -1.01 -17.77
C VAL A 101 -21.69 -2.50 -18.07
N GLY A 102 -22.63 -2.94 -18.88
CA GLY A 102 -22.83 -4.35 -19.21
C GLY A 102 -23.91 -5.02 -18.32
N PRO A 103 -23.89 -6.37 -18.10
CA PRO A 103 -22.91 -7.31 -18.66
C PRO A 103 -23.02 -7.52 -20.17
N TYR A 104 -21.88 -7.50 -20.85
CA TYR A 104 -21.81 -7.76 -22.29
C TYR A 104 -21.38 -9.19 -22.55
N ARG A 105 -22.11 -9.90 -23.39
CA ARG A 105 -21.68 -11.21 -23.86
C ARG A 105 -20.66 -11.06 -24.98
N LEU A 106 -19.45 -11.54 -24.75
CA LEU A 106 -18.36 -11.51 -25.71
C LEU A 106 -18.61 -12.45 -26.91
N GLY A 107 -17.76 -12.37 -27.91
CA GLY A 107 -17.86 -13.19 -29.12
C GLY A 107 -17.30 -14.61 -28.97
N ASN A 108 -16.30 -14.78 -28.08
CA ASN A 108 -15.61 -16.03 -27.84
C ASN A 108 -15.85 -16.53 -26.40
N ALA A 109 -15.69 -17.84 -26.20
CA ALA A 109 -15.79 -18.45 -24.87
C ALA A 109 -14.55 -18.09 -24.02
N TYR A 110 -14.67 -18.23 -22.69
CA TYR A 110 -13.59 -17.85 -21.76
C TYR A 110 -12.24 -18.50 -22.10
N ASN A 111 -12.24 -19.77 -22.47
CA ASN A 111 -11.05 -20.51 -22.80
C ASN A 111 -10.42 -20.21 -24.17
N TYR A 112 -10.98 -19.26 -24.91
CA TYR A 112 -10.31 -18.64 -26.04
C TYR A 112 -9.37 -17.53 -25.55
N TYR A 113 -9.86 -16.72 -24.61
CA TYR A 113 -9.11 -15.58 -24.10
C TYR A 113 -8.04 -16.00 -23.09
N GLY A 114 -8.40 -16.91 -22.15
CA GLY A 114 -7.57 -17.35 -21.05
C GLY A 114 -6.71 -18.59 -21.32
N ALA A 115 -6.64 -19.08 -22.58
CA ALA A 115 -5.82 -20.25 -22.87
C ALA A 115 -4.33 -19.98 -22.66
N ASP A 116 -3.66 -20.85 -21.90
CA ASP A 116 -2.20 -20.83 -21.76
C ASP A 116 -1.57 -21.68 -22.87
N GLU A 117 -0.85 -21.06 -23.79
CA GLU A 117 -0.22 -21.72 -24.93
C GLU A 117 1.26 -21.34 -25.04
N ASN A 118 2.11 -22.32 -25.31
CA ASN A 118 3.55 -22.12 -25.55
C ASN A 118 4.27 -21.33 -24.43
N SER A 119 3.91 -21.55 -23.18
CA SER A 119 4.41 -20.83 -22.00
C SER A 119 3.99 -19.33 -21.95
N VAL A 120 2.99 -18.96 -22.72
CA VAL A 120 2.33 -17.66 -22.64
C VAL A 120 1.01 -17.87 -21.93
N GLN A 121 0.80 -17.16 -20.81
CA GLN A 121 -0.44 -17.15 -20.08
C GLN A 121 -1.44 -16.23 -20.79
N ASP A 122 -2.73 -16.61 -20.76
CA ASP A 122 -3.82 -15.80 -21.34
C ASP A 122 -3.53 -15.32 -22.77
N THR A 123 -3.27 -16.25 -23.68
CA THR A 123 -2.74 -15.98 -25.04
C THR A 123 -3.50 -14.91 -25.82
N HIS A 124 -4.79 -14.69 -25.51
CA HIS A 124 -5.63 -13.66 -26.17
C HIS A 124 -6.16 -12.61 -25.18
N LEU A 125 -5.35 -12.22 -24.21
CA LEU A 125 -5.70 -11.21 -23.21
C LEU A 125 -5.95 -9.82 -23.84
N GLY A 126 -5.08 -9.38 -24.73
CA GLY A 126 -5.27 -8.09 -25.41
C GLY A 126 -6.54 -8.08 -26.25
N GLN A 127 -6.85 -9.18 -26.94
CA GLN A 127 -8.10 -9.34 -27.69
C GLN A 127 -9.33 -9.33 -26.73
N PHE A 128 -9.18 -9.90 -25.52
CA PHE A 128 -10.23 -9.82 -24.50
C PHE A 128 -10.58 -8.37 -24.14
N VAL A 129 -9.56 -7.57 -23.84
CA VAL A 129 -9.72 -6.14 -23.53
C VAL A 129 -10.37 -5.38 -24.68
N TYR A 130 -9.87 -5.59 -25.92
CA TYR A 130 -10.45 -4.96 -27.11
C TYR A 130 -11.91 -5.33 -27.32
N ASP A 131 -12.27 -6.60 -27.20
CA ASP A 131 -13.65 -7.06 -27.41
C ASP A 131 -14.59 -6.51 -26.33
N ALA A 132 -14.14 -6.41 -25.07
CA ALA A 132 -14.90 -5.80 -23.98
C ALA A 132 -15.16 -4.31 -24.23
N CYS A 133 -14.14 -3.53 -24.54
CA CYS A 133 -14.26 -2.11 -24.85
C CYS A 133 -15.15 -1.86 -26.06
N ARG A 134 -14.99 -2.65 -27.13
CA ARG A 134 -15.81 -2.56 -28.32
C ARG A 134 -17.29 -2.83 -28.05
N LYS A 135 -17.59 -3.74 -27.12
CA LYS A 135 -18.97 -4.00 -26.70
C LYS A 135 -19.55 -2.84 -25.88
N ALA A 136 -18.73 -2.20 -25.07
CA ALA A 136 -19.14 -1.10 -24.22
C ALA A 136 -19.27 0.25 -24.97
N ASN A 137 -18.62 0.42 -26.11
CA ASN A 137 -18.46 1.68 -26.84
C ASN A 137 -19.78 2.42 -27.18
N GLY A 138 -20.92 1.74 -27.20
CA GLY A 138 -22.22 2.37 -27.39
C GLY A 138 -22.82 2.99 -26.12
N ASP A 139 -22.32 2.59 -24.96
CA ASP A 139 -22.82 2.98 -23.63
C ASP A 139 -21.79 3.80 -22.85
N VAL A 140 -20.54 3.91 -23.34
CA VAL A 140 -19.41 4.57 -22.71
C VAL A 140 -18.83 5.62 -23.63
N ASP A 141 -18.55 6.79 -23.10
CA ASP A 141 -17.67 7.80 -23.70
C ASP A 141 -16.31 7.69 -22.99
N PHE A 142 -15.37 7.03 -23.63
CA PHE A 142 -14.06 6.73 -23.05
C PHE A 142 -13.24 7.98 -22.73
N SER A 143 -13.51 9.12 -23.41
CA SER A 143 -12.81 10.38 -23.13
C SER A 143 -13.05 10.94 -21.73
N GLN A 144 -14.09 10.46 -21.02
CA GLN A 144 -14.39 10.86 -19.64
C GLN A 144 -13.47 10.19 -18.60
N PHE A 145 -12.65 9.23 -19.02
CA PHE A 145 -11.75 8.45 -18.15
C PHE A 145 -10.27 8.77 -18.40
N ASP A 146 -9.98 9.88 -19.04
CA ASP A 146 -8.67 10.52 -19.17
C ASP A 146 -8.63 11.71 -18.19
N ALA A 147 -8.32 11.40 -16.91
CA ALA A 147 -8.45 12.40 -15.84
C ALA A 147 -7.27 13.38 -15.78
N ASP A 148 -6.10 13.00 -16.28
CA ASP A 148 -4.90 13.84 -16.32
C ASP A 148 -4.72 14.57 -17.67
N GLY A 149 -5.53 14.22 -18.68
CA GLY A 149 -5.55 14.88 -19.98
C GLY A 149 -4.38 14.53 -20.89
N ASP A 150 -3.78 13.36 -20.70
CA ASP A 150 -2.63 12.89 -21.50
C ASP A 150 -3.05 12.24 -22.83
N GLY A 151 -4.35 12.12 -23.07
CA GLY A 151 -4.96 11.50 -24.26
C GLY A 151 -5.10 9.98 -24.14
N LYS A 152 -4.98 9.43 -22.94
CA LYS A 152 -5.17 8.01 -22.67
C LYS A 152 -6.23 7.81 -21.59
N VAL A 153 -6.91 6.68 -21.65
CA VAL A 153 -7.79 6.24 -20.56
C VAL A 153 -6.92 5.80 -19.38
N ASP A 154 -7.15 6.36 -18.16
CA ASP A 154 -6.36 6.05 -16.96
C ASP A 154 -6.34 4.53 -16.68
N LEU A 155 -7.52 3.89 -16.69
CA LEU A 155 -7.68 2.46 -16.50
C LEU A 155 -9.03 1.98 -17.06
N VAL A 156 -9.01 0.91 -17.86
CA VAL A 156 -10.19 0.10 -18.14
C VAL A 156 -10.22 -1.09 -17.22
N TYR A 157 -11.19 -1.14 -16.29
CA TYR A 157 -11.38 -2.28 -15.42
C TYR A 157 -12.45 -3.22 -15.98
N ILE A 158 -12.13 -4.51 -16.15
CA ILE A 158 -13.06 -5.53 -16.67
C ILE A 158 -13.31 -6.58 -15.60
N LEU A 159 -14.55 -6.64 -15.11
CA LEU A 159 -15.00 -7.72 -14.23
C LEU A 159 -15.66 -8.81 -15.08
N TYR A 160 -15.08 -10.00 -15.10
CA TYR A 160 -15.63 -11.11 -15.85
C TYR A 160 -16.37 -12.12 -14.97
N ALA A 161 -17.45 -12.68 -15.53
CA ALA A 161 -18.28 -13.68 -14.85
C ALA A 161 -17.51 -14.97 -14.59
N GLY A 162 -17.78 -15.61 -13.46
CA GLY A 162 -17.20 -16.89 -13.06
C GLY A 162 -15.88 -16.77 -12.31
N GLN A 163 -15.13 -17.89 -12.24
CA GLN A 163 -13.85 -17.98 -11.54
C GLN A 163 -12.69 -17.58 -12.45
N GLY A 164 -11.60 -17.10 -11.83
CA GLY A 164 -10.32 -16.92 -12.47
C GLY A 164 -9.38 -18.11 -12.26
N GLN A 165 -8.28 -18.14 -13.03
CA GLN A 165 -7.23 -19.17 -12.90
C GLN A 165 -6.53 -19.10 -11.53
N ASN A 166 -6.46 -17.91 -10.87
CA ASN A 166 -5.95 -17.72 -9.52
C ASN A 166 -6.72 -18.55 -8.48
N VAL A 167 -8.00 -18.82 -8.73
CA VAL A 167 -8.88 -19.60 -7.84
C VAL A 167 -8.89 -21.07 -8.22
N ASN A 168 -8.87 -21.37 -9.51
CA ASN A 168 -8.92 -22.72 -10.07
C ASN A 168 -7.75 -22.97 -11.04
N GLY A 169 -6.54 -23.00 -10.52
CA GLY A 169 -5.31 -23.19 -11.30
C GLY A 169 -5.21 -24.54 -12.04
N SER A 170 -6.19 -25.45 -11.87
CA SER A 170 -6.26 -26.68 -12.68
C SER A 170 -6.91 -26.47 -14.05
N ASP A 171 -7.63 -25.37 -14.27
CA ASP A 171 -8.22 -25.00 -15.55
C ASP A 171 -7.40 -23.87 -16.20
N THR A 172 -6.43 -24.24 -17.00
CA THR A 172 -5.54 -23.32 -17.73
C THR A 172 -6.24 -22.62 -18.92
N GLY A 173 -7.53 -22.74 -19.03
CA GLY A 173 -8.36 -21.98 -19.96
C GLY A 173 -9.06 -20.80 -19.31
N LEU A 174 -8.96 -20.65 -17.98
CA LEU A 174 -9.49 -19.48 -17.26
C LEU A 174 -8.52 -18.31 -17.35
N LEU A 175 -9.07 -17.10 -17.41
CA LEU A 175 -8.28 -15.87 -17.33
C LEU A 175 -7.65 -15.72 -15.93
N TRP A 176 -6.41 -15.25 -15.91
CA TRP A 176 -5.74 -14.83 -14.68
C TRP A 176 -6.07 -13.37 -14.36
N PRO A 177 -6.58 -13.02 -13.17
CA PRO A 177 -6.75 -11.63 -12.77
C PRO A 177 -5.41 -10.90 -12.76
N GLN A 178 -5.35 -9.78 -13.47
CA GLN A 178 -4.10 -9.03 -13.64
C GLN A 178 -4.35 -7.61 -14.13
N GLU A 179 -3.41 -6.73 -13.83
CA GLU A 179 -3.23 -5.44 -14.48
C GLU A 179 -2.21 -5.57 -15.61
N GLY A 180 -2.33 -4.72 -16.62
CA GLY A 180 -1.39 -4.74 -17.73
C GLY A 180 -1.55 -3.59 -18.70
N SER A 181 -0.66 -3.62 -19.70
CA SER A 181 -0.69 -2.67 -20.80
C SER A 181 -0.68 -3.39 -22.15
N LEU A 182 -1.48 -2.90 -23.09
CA LEU A 182 -1.49 -3.37 -24.47
C LEU A 182 -0.19 -3.05 -25.22
N ASN A 183 0.67 -2.17 -24.67
CA ASN A 183 2.04 -1.94 -25.16
C ASN A 183 3.04 -3.00 -24.70
N ALA A 184 2.64 -3.92 -23.81
CA ALA A 184 3.53 -4.96 -23.33
C ALA A 184 4.07 -5.82 -24.48
N VAL A 185 5.34 -6.23 -24.36
CA VAL A 185 5.97 -7.14 -25.32
C VAL A 185 5.21 -8.47 -25.35
N GLY A 186 4.72 -8.86 -26.51
CA GLY A 186 3.96 -10.10 -26.67
C GLY A 186 2.44 -9.94 -26.56
N SER A 187 1.93 -8.73 -26.31
CA SER A 187 0.49 -8.46 -26.41
C SER A 187 -0.03 -8.84 -27.81
N ASP A 188 -1.14 -9.55 -27.85
CA ASP A 188 -1.82 -9.96 -29.10
C ASP A 188 -2.69 -8.84 -29.69
N GLN A 189 -2.82 -7.70 -28.97
CA GLN A 189 -3.52 -6.50 -29.37
C GLN A 189 -2.71 -5.24 -29.03
N ALA A 190 -2.47 -4.39 -30.02
CA ALA A 190 -1.87 -3.08 -29.80
C ALA A 190 -2.89 -2.11 -29.13
N PRO A 191 -2.42 -1.05 -28.46
CA PRO A 191 -3.29 0.06 -28.04
C PRO A 191 -4.17 0.55 -29.18
N PHE A 192 -5.39 0.96 -28.86
CA PHE A 192 -6.38 1.37 -29.84
C PHE A 192 -7.14 2.62 -29.39
N GLU A 193 -7.71 3.35 -30.33
CA GLU A 193 -8.45 4.58 -30.05
C GLU A 193 -9.95 4.33 -29.99
N MET A 194 -10.62 4.94 -29.00
CA MET A 194 -12.07 5.12 -28.90
C MET A 194 -12.36 6.52 -28.36
N ASP A 195 -13.36 7.20 -28.92
CA ASP A 195 -13.80 8.55 -28.50
C ASP A 195 -12.67 9.60 -28.43
N GLY A 196 -11.61 9.42 -29.23
CA GLY A 196 -10.47 10.34 -29.30
C GLY A 196 -9.39 10.17 -28.24
N VAL A 197 -9.48 9.13 -27.41
CA VAL A 197 -8.47 8.74 -26.44
C VAL A 197 -7.94 7.33 -26.73
N THR A 198 -6.71 7.07 -26.31
CA THR A 198 -6.06 5.76 -26.45
C THR A 198 -6.37 4.86 -25.28
N ILE A 199 -6.81 3.64 -25.55
CA ILE A 199 -6.93 2.57 -24.56
C ILE A 199 -5.65 1.75 -24.58
N GLU A 200 -4.94 1.76 -23.47
CA GLU A 200 -3.66 1.08 -23.29
C GLU A 200 -3.62 0.30 -21.97
N SER A 201 -4.01 0.94 -20.86
CA SER A 201 -3.98 0.37 -19.53
C SER A 201 -5.28 -0.35 -19.19
N PHE A 202 -5.18 -1.54 -18.66
CA PHE A 202 -6.32 -2.35 -18.24
C PHE A 202 -6.05 -3.14 -16.97
N ALA A 203 -7.13 -3.47 -16.26
CA ALA A 203 -7.11 -4.48 -15.22
C ALA A 203 -8.30 -5.42 -15.40
N ILE A 204 -8.12 -6.68 -15.03
CA ILE A 204 -9.17 -7.69 -15.10
C ILE A 204 -9.28 -8.47 -13.80
N SER A 205 -10.50 -8.78 -13.39
CA SER A 205 -10.74 -9.67 -12.25
C SER A 205 -11.98 -10.55 -12.46
N ASN A 206 -12.04 -11.62 -11.65
CA ASN A 206 -13.14 -12.59 -11.66
C ASN A 206 -14.27 -12.17 -10.72
N GLU A 207 -15.50 -12.60 -11.05
CA GLU A 207 -16.67 -12.47 -10.15
C GLU A 207 -16.55 -13.37 -8.93
N LEU A 208 -16.07 -14.62 -9.13
CA LEU A 208 -16.13 -15.66 -8.12
C LEU A 208 -14.77 -16.06 -7.59
N GLY A 209 -14.60 -15.89 -6.29
CA GLY A 209 -13.49 -16.43 -5.52
C GLY A 209 -13.60 -17.93 -5.23
N ALA A 210 -12.90 -18.38 -4.19
CA ALA A 210 -12.93 -19.77 -3.73
C ALA A 210 -14.35 -20.20 -3.36
N ASN A 211 -14.64 -21.51 -3.57
CA ASN A 211 -15.95 -22.11 -3.29
C ASN A 211 -17.14 -21.51 -4.06
N ASN A 212 -16.90 -20.85 -5.19
CA ASN A 212 -17.91 -20.11 -5.96
C ASN A 212 -18.69 -19.05 -5.15
N THR A 213 -18.06 -18.47 -4.16
CA THR A 213 -18.58 -17.26 -3.50
C THR A 213 -18.14 -16.04 -4.29
N LEU A 214 -18.86 -14.92 -4.15
CA LEU A 214 -18.40 -13.68 -4.78
C LEU A 214 -17.00 -13.32 -4.27
N ASP A 215 -16.19 -12.74 -5.13
CA ASP A 215 -14.92 -12.12 -4.74
C ASP A 215 -15.17 -10.72 -4.16
N GLY A 216 -14.31 -10.27 -3.26
CA GLY A 216 -14.45 -8.99 -2.59
C GLY A 216 -14.01 -7.80 -3.45
N ILE A 217 -13.91 -6.63 -2.81
CA ILE A 217 -13.48 -5.38 -3.47
C ILE A 217 -11.96 -5.21 -3.52
N GLY A 218 -11.20 -6.10 -2.85
CA GLY A 218 -9.77 -5.89 -2.63
C GLY A 218 -8.97 -5.76 -3.93
N THR A 219 -9.21 -6.62 -4.90
CA THR A 219 -8.58 -6.52 -6.22
C THR A 219 -8.98 -5.22 -6.94
N MET A 220 -10.27 -4.83 -6.90
CA MET A 220 -10.69 -3.54 -7.48
C MET A 220 -9.96 -2.36 -6.83
N CYS A 221 -9.87 -2.34 -5.50
CA CYS A 221 -9.18 -1.27 -4.79
C CYS A 221 -7.68 -1.25 -5.13
N HIS A 222 -7.02 -2.42 -5.23
CA HIS A 222 -5.62 -2.54 -5.62
C HIS A 222 -5.40 -1.96 -7.03
N GLU A 223 -6.14 -2.43 -8.02
CA GLU A 223 -5.96 -2.01 -9.41
C GLU A 223 -6.26 -0.51 -9.63
N PHE A 224 -7.33 0.01 -9.03
CA PHE A 224 -7.59 1.44 -9.10
C PHE A 224 -6.57 2.29 -8.34
N SER A 225 -5.83 1.73 -7.39
CA SER A 225 -4.73 2.43 -6.71
C SER A 225 -3.56 2.71 -7.64
N HIS A 226 -3.35 1.89 -8.68
CA HIS A 226 -2.36 2.17 -9.72
C HIS A 226 -2.66 3.49 -10.46
N THR A 227 -3.93 3.88 -10.61
CA THR A 227 -4.29 5.20 -11.19
C THR A 227 -3.92 6.39 -10.29
N LEU A 228 -3.53 6.12 -9.04
CA LEU A 228 -2.97 7.10 -8.12
C LEU A 228 -1.42 7.05 -8.11
N GLY A 229 -0.82 6.32 -9.05
CA GLY A 229 0.62 6.16 -9.18
C GLY A 229 1.27 5.26 -8.13
N LEU A 230 0.49 4.49 -7.37
CA LEU A 230 1.02 3.53 -6.40
C LEU A 230 1.49 2.27 -7.12
N PRO A 231 2.76 1.85 -6.96
CA PRO A 231 3.26 0.61 -7.53
C PRO A 231 2.89 -0.60 -6.67
N ASP A 232 3.12 -1.79 -7.22
CA ASP A 232 3.10 -3.04 -6.45
C ASP A 232 4.20 -3.04 -5.39
N MET A 233 3.84 -3.40 -4.16
CA MET A 233 4.76 -3.51 -3.03
C MET A 233 5.21 -4.96 -2.76
N TYR A 234 4.84 -5.91 -3.63
CA TYR A 234 5.34 -7.28 -3.57
C TYR A 234 6.55 -7.49 -4.50
N ASP A 235 7.30 -8.56 -4.23
CA ASP A 235 8.40 -8.98 -5.10
C ASP A 235 7.84 -9.65 -6.37
N LYS A 236 8.09 -9.04 -7.52
CA LYS A 236 7.66 -9.52 -8.86
C LYS A 236 8.62 -10.56 -9.48
N GLY A 237 9.56 -11.08 -8.68
CA GLY A 237 10.52 -12.08 -9.14
C GLY A 237 9.88 -13.33 -9.70
N THR A 238 10.57 -14.00 -10.62
CA THR A 238 10.07 -15.11 -11.47
C THR A 238 9.75 -16.41 -10.73
N SER A 239 9.94 -16.46 -9.42
CA SER A 239 9.78 -17.69 -8.62
C SER A 239 8.75 -17.48 -7.50
N PHE A 240 7.53 -17.19 -7.88
CA PHE A 240 6.42 -17.09 -6.94
C PHE A 240 6.31 -18.38 -6.10
N GLY A 241 6.28 -18.22 -4.77
CA GLY A 241 6.35 -19.37 -3.84
C GLY A 241 7.78 -19.79 -3.44
N SER A 242 8.82 -19.12 -3.96
CA SER A 242 10.18 -19.25 -3.46
C SER A 242 10.32 -18.57 -2.08
N THR A 243 11.02 -19.23 -1.16
CA THR A 243 11.41 -18.63 0.14
C THR A 243 12.47 -17.54 -0.01
N SER A 244 12.95 -17.30 -1.23
CA SER A 244 13.94 -16.24 -1.55
C SER A 244 13.30 -14.94 -2.02
N LEU A 245 11.97 -14.83 -2.08
CA LEU A 245 11.29 -13.57 -2.39
C LEU A 245 11.42 -12.60 -1.21
N ASN A 246 11.63 -11.33 -1.53
CA ASN A 246 11.59 -10.25 -0.54
C ASN A 246 10.23 -10.19 0.14
N TYR A 247 10.21 -9.86 1.43
CA TYR A 247 8.98 -9.85 2.25
C TYR A 247 8.09 -8.65 1.87
N GLY A 248 8.70 -7.49 1.69
CA GLY A 248 8.01 -6.25 1.40
C GLY A 248 7.06 -5.86 2.52
N THR A 249 5.91 -5.33 2.16
CA THR A 249 4.85 -4.94 3.09
C THR A 249 3.83 -6.06 3.36
N TYR A 250 3.90 -7.15 2.62
CA TYR A 250 3.10 -8.38 2.71
C TYR A 250 1.60 -8.11 2.93
N VAL A 251 1.00 -8.70 3.97
CA VAL A 251 -0.46 -8.58 4.24
C VAL A 251 -0.87 -7.25 4.85
N TRP A 252 0.07 -6.38 5.18
CA TRP A 252 -0.17 -5.10 5.84
C TRP A 252 -0.56 -3.97 4.88
N ASP A 253 -0.51 -4.23 3.59
CA ASP A 253 -0.59 -3.23 2.52
C ASP A 253 -1.51 -3.71 1.39
N LEU A 254 -2.41 -2.83 0.94
CA LEU A 254 -3.30 -3.10 -0.19
C LEU A 254 -2.51 -3.42 -1.46
N MET A 255 -1.39 -2.69 -1.70
CA MET A 255 -0.55 -2.88 -2.91
C MET A 255 0.36 -4.11 -2.83
N ASN A 256 0.11 -4.97 -1.82
CA ASN A 256 0.70 -6.28 -1.66
C ASN A 256 -0.42 -7.30 -1.35
N MET A 257 -0.20 -8.29 -0.52
CA MET A 257 -1.19 -9.34 -0.20
C MET A 257 -2.35 -8.87 0.68
N GLY A 258 -2.32 -7.63 1.18
CA GLY A 258 -3.39 -7.05 1.99
C GLY A 258 -4.71 -6.88 1.25
N ASN A 259 -4.70 -6.89 -0.09
CA ASN A 259 -5.91 -6.88 -0.92
C ASN A 259 -6.79 -8.15 -0.72
N TYR A 260 -6.20 -9.27 -0.29
CA TYR A 260 -6.91 -10.53 -0.06
C TYR A 260 -7.46 -10.71 1.36
N LEU A 261 -7.24 -9.75 2.27
CA LEU A 261 -7.75 -9.85 3.64
C LEU A 261 -9.27 -9.96 3.68
N GLY A 262 -9.76 -10.78 4.59
CA GLY A 262 -11.20 -11.06 4.68
C GLY A 262 -11.79 -11.66 3.40
N ASN A 263 -11.02 -12.44 2.63
CA ASN A 263 -11.36 -12.91 1.29
C ASN A 263 -11.64 -11.76 0.30
N GLY A 264 -10.87 -10.67 0.40
CA GLY A 264 -11.03 -9.46 -0.41
C GLY A 264 -12.19 -8.55 0.01
N PHE A 265 -13.03 -8.94 0.96
CA PHE A 265 -14.15 -8.11 1.41
C PHE A 265 -13.75 -6.97 2.34
N THR A 266 -12.64 -7.16 3.06
CA THR A 266 -12.10 -6.17 4.00
C THR A 266 -10.60 -6.07 3.79
N PRO A 267 -10.16 -5.51 2.64
CA PRO A 267 -8.73 -5.38 2.35
C PRO A 267 -8.05 -4.44 3.34
N ALA A 268 -6.73 -4.56 3.49
CA ALA A 268 -5.93 -3.69 4.34
C ALA A 268 -6.14 -2.22 3.97
N GLY A 269 -6.19 -1.35 4.97
CA GLY A 269 -6.14 0.09 4.74
C GLY A 269 -4.76 0.52 4.22
N TYR A 270 -4.70 1.66 3.53
CA TYR A 270 -3.46 2.26 3.07
C TYR A 270 -2.50 2.50 4.24
N THR A 271 -1.23 2.23 3.99
CA THR A 271 -0.14 2.50 4.92
C THR A 271 0.15 4.01 5.02
N ALA A 272 1.00 4.39 5.97
CA ALA A 272 1.49 5.76 6.08
C ALA A 272 2.21 6.21 4.80
N PHE A 273 2.92 5.27 4.12
CA PHE A 273 3.60 5.55 2.86
C PHE A 273 2.61 5.96 1.77
N GLU A 274 1.58 5.17 1.53
CA GLU A 274 0.61 5.42 0.47
C GLU A 274 -0.17 6.71 0.70
N ARG A 275 -0.58 6.97 1.95
CA ARG A 275 -1.28 8.22 2.30
C ARG A 275 -0.38 9.45 2.14
N MET A 276 0.91 9.33 2.45
CA MET A 276 1.91 10.37 2.22
C MET A 276 2.14 10.58 0.71
N TYR A 277 2.28 9.49 -0.04
CA TYR A 277 2.49 9.51 -1.49
C TYR A 277 1.34 10.18 -2.22
N CYS A 278 0.11 9.87 -1.85
CA CYS A 278 -1.10 10.49 -2.40
C CYS A 278 -1.34 11.94 -1.89
N GLY A 279 -0.52 12.43 -0.95
CA GLY A 279 -0.65 13.78 -0.41
C GLY A 279 -1.77 13.96 0.62
N TRP A 280 -2.38 12.88 1.09
CA TRP A 280 -3.53 12.94 2.00
C TRP A 280 -3.12 13.17 3.46
N LYS A 281 -1.97 12.61 3.87
CA LYS A 281 -1.48 12.73 5.22
C LYS A 281 0.04 12.84 5.23
N GLN A 282 0.54 13.90 5.86
CA GLN A 282 1.98 14.09 6.01
C GLN A 282 2.43 13.57 7.37
N PRO A 283 3.44 12.69 7.44
CA PRO A 283 4.01 12.24 8.69
C PRO A 283 4.69 13.37 9.45
N ILE A 284 4.63 13.31 10.78
CA ILE A 284 5.35 14.23 11.67
C ILE A 284 6.81 13.78 11.77
N GLU A 285 7.76 14.64 11.39
CA GLU A 285 9.18 14.31 11.48
C GLU A 285 9.67 14.31 12.93
N LEU A 286 10.28 13.20 13.35
CA LEU A 286 10.93 13.06 14.64
C LEU A 286 12.39 13.50 14.53
N GLN A 287 12.71 14.71 15.00
CA GLN A 287 14.04 15.32 14.92
C GLN A 287 14.80 15.36 16.25
N ALA A 288 14.07 15.51 17.35
CA ALA A 288 14.63 15.64 18.70
C ALA A 288 13.90 14.69 19.66
N ASP A 289 14.51 14.44 20.80
CA ASP A 289 13.93 13.61 21.84
C ASP A 289 12.46 13.97 22.08
N THR A 290 11.59 13.00 21.89
CA THR A 290 10.14 13.19 21.90
C THR A 290 9.47 12.05 22.65
N ILE A 291 8.43 12.35 23.39
CA ILE A 291 7.53 11.36 23.97
C ILE A 291 6.21 11.46 23.22
N VAL A 292 5.84 10.39 22.55
CA VAL A 292 4.54 10.24 21.90
C VAL A 292 3.64 9.47 22.84
N THR A 293 2.48 10.05 23.16
CA THR A 293 1.47 9.43 24.01
C THR A 293 0.17 9.30 23.24
N ALA A 294 -0.51 8.16 23.39
CA ALA A 294 -1.85 7.93 22.84
C ALA A 294 -1.95 8.20 21.32
N MET A 295 -0.97 7.72 20.54
CA MET A 295 -1.03 7.71 19.07
C MET A 295 -2.22 6.86 18.62
N ARG A 296 -3.22 7.50 18.01
CA ARG A 296 -4.45 6.84 17.57
C ARG A 296 -4.20 5.92 16.37
N PRO A 297 -5.08 4.92 16.13
CA PRO A 297 -5.03 4.10 14.92
C PRO A 297 -5.07 4.94 13.64
N LEU A 298 -4.28 4.54 12.63
CA LEU A 298 -4.27 5.22 11.33
C LEU A 298 -5.66 5.19 10.66
N SER A 299 -6.36 4.06 10.77
CA SER A 299 -7.74 3.89 10.29
C SER A 299 -8.77 4.83 10.93
N GLU A 300 -8.42 5.45 12.06
CA GLU A 300 -9.23 6.44 12.76
C GLU A 300 -8.71 7.88 12.61
N GLY A 301 -7.86 8.13 11.61
CA GLY A 301 -7.24 9.43 11.36
C GLY A 301 -6.07 9.77 12.29
N GLY A 302 -5.48 8.76 12.97
CA GLY A 302 -4.29 8.92 13.82
C GLY A 302 -3.10 9.50 13.09
N ASP A 303 -2.19 10.16 13.83
CA ASP A 303 -0.95 10.69 13.27
C ASP A 303 0.01 9.57 12.87
N THR A 304 0.88 9.87 11.92
CA THR A 304 2.01 9.03 11.51
C THR A 304 3.32 9.78 11.75
N TYR A 305 4.40 9.06 11.93
CA TYR A 305 5.70 9.67 12.18
C TYR A 305 6.73 9.18 11.17
N ILE A 306 7.74 10.04 10.89
CA ILE A 306 8.83 9.72 9.97
C ILE A 306 10.18 10.00 10.65
N ILE A 307 11.12 9.07 10.43
CA ILE A 307 12.48 9.15 10.93
C ILE A 307 13.42 9.00 9.73
N TYR A 308 14.08 10.08 9.33
CA TYR A 308 14.96 10.08 8.17
C TYR A 308 16.37 9.56 8.48
N ASN A 309 16.99 8.92 7.49
CA ASN A 309 18.42 8.81 7.36
C ASN A 309 19.01 10.22 7.13
N ASP A 310 19.84 10.73 8.05
CA ASP A 310 20.37 12.11 7.95
C ASP A 310 21.39 12.27 6.81
N GLY A 311 21.98 11.17 6.33
CA GLY A 311 22.90 11.15 5.19
C GLY A 311 22.19 11.01 3.85
N HIS A 312 20.97 10.47 3.83
CA HIS A 312 20.21 10.19 2.61
C HIS A 312 18.71 10.25 2.87
N ARG A 313 18.09 11.42 2.70
CA ARG A 313 16.69 11.65 3.13
C ARG A 313 15.62 10.92 2.30
N ASP A 314 15.98 10.35 1.16
CA ASP A 314 15.07 9.47 0.42
C ASP A 314 14.94 8.08 1.11
N GLU A 315 15.79 7.80 2.11
CA GLU A 315 15.67 6.65 2.99
C GLU A 315 15.19 7.07 4.38
N TYR A 316 14.13 6.39 4.85
CA TYR A 316 13.47 6.73 6.11
C TYR A 316 12.67 5.56 6.67
N PHE A 317 12.26 5.70 7.93
CA PHE A 317 11.30 4.81 8.57
C PHE A 317 10.00 5.56 8.84
N LEU A 318 8.89 4.89 8.55
CA LEU A 318 7.54 5.36 8.88
C LEU A 318 7.00 4.57 10.08
N LEU A 319 6.33 5.26 10.97
CA LEU A 319 5.69 4.69 12.15
C LEU A 319 4.19 4.96 12.09
N GLU A 320 3.38 3.90 12.21
CA GLU A 320 1.92 3.99 12.20
C GLU A 320 1.30 3.01 13.17
N ASN A 321 0.18 3.40 13.76
CA ASN A 321 -0.59 2.52 14.64
C ASN A 321 -1.63 1.76 13.82
N ARG A 322 -1.50 0.43 13.75
CA ARG A 322 -2.46 -0.47 13.11
C ARG A 322 -3.24 -1.22 14.19
N GLN A 323 -4.57 -1.22 14.06
CA GLN A 323 -5.45 -1.92 15.00
C GLN A 323 -6.48 -2.72 14.23
N GLN A 324 -6.82 -3.90 14.73
CA GLN A 324 -7.85 -4.79 14.15
C GLN A 324 -9.25 -4.22 14.36
N THR A 325 -9.50 -3.00 13.86
CA THR A 325 -10.76 -2.27 13.98
C THR A 325 -11.13 -1.60 12.65
N GLY A 326 -12.41 -1.42 12.41
CA GLY A 326 -12.91 -0.76 11.20
C GLY A 326 -12.42 -1.44 9.92
N ILE A 327 -11.82 -0.68 9.02
CA ILE A 327 -11.29 -1.18 7.75
C ILE A 327 -10.13 -2.17 7.94
N ASP A 328 -9.37 -2.04 9.04
CA ASP A 328 -8.25 -2.91 9.38
C ASP A 328 -8.68 -4.13 10.23
N SER A 329 -9.97 -4.40 10.37
CA SER A 329 -10.50 -5.47 11.24
C SER A 329 -10.03 -6.88 10.86
N CYS A 330 -9.60 -7.09 9.64
CA CYS A 330 -9.09 -8.37 9.15
C CYS A 330 -7.56 -8.48 9.17
N LEU A 331 -6.83 -7.49 9.69
CA LEU A 331 -5.39 -7.61 9.95
C LEU A 331 -5.11 -8.74 10.93
N TYR A 332 -3.89 -9.26 10.93
CA TYR A 332 -3.50 -10.40 11.77
C TYR A 332 -3.10 -10.01 13.19
N ALA A 333 -2.65 -8.77 13.40
CA ALA A 333 -2.28 -8.24 14.71
C ALA A 333 -2.59 -6.76 14.84
N SER A 334 -2.44 -6.24 16.07
CA SER A 334 -2.55 -4.82 16.41
C SER A 334 -1.25 -4.34 17.05
N GLY A 335 -0.76 -3.15 16.71
CA GLY A 335 0.46 -2.59 17.26
C GLY A 335 1.02 -1.43 16.43
N LEU A 336 2.24 -1.04 16.76
CA LEU A 336 3.03 -0.09 15.98
C LEU A 336 3.68 -0.82 14.81
N MET A 337 3.33 -0.45 13.60
CA MET A 337 4.02 -0.88 12.38
C MET A 337 5.16 0.08 12.08
N ILE A 338 6.33 -0.48 11.77
CA ILE A 338 7.51 0.27 11.32
C ILE A 338 7.82 -0.18 9.90
N THR A 339 7.76 0.77 8.95
CA THR A 339 8.07 0.51 7.54
C THR A 339 9.38 1.17 7.19
N HIS A 340 10.34 0.43 6.65
CA HIS A 340 11.56 0.96 6.05
C HIS A 340 11.29 1.30 4.58
N VAL A 341 11.62 2.52 4.18
CA VAL A 341 11.49 2.99 2.79
C VAL A 341 12.82 3.55 2.32
N ASP A 342 13.33 3.04 1.21
CA ASP A 342 14.48 3.56 0.43
C ASP A 342 13.93 3.98 -0.95
N TYR A 343 13.34 5.17 -0.99
CA TYR A 343 12.60 5.66 -2.16
C TYR A 343 13.52 5.88 -3.36
N SER A 344 13.09 5.39 -4.51
CA SER A 344 13.75 5.62 -5.80
C SER A 344 12.68 5.88 -6.86
N GLU A 345 12.65 7.08 -7.42
CA GLU A 345 11.69 7.43 -8.49
C GLU A 345 11.75 6.42 -9.65
N GLU A 346 12.96 5.95 -9.99
CA GLU A 346 13.15 4.94 -11.04
C GLU A 346 12.47 3.60 -10.69
N ALA A 347 12.68 3.09 -9.46
CA ALA A 347 12.11 1.81 -9.03
C ALA A 347 10.57 1.88 -8.92
N TRP A 348 10.06 2.99 -8.42
CA TRP A 348 8.60 3.23 -8.32
C TRP A 348 7.97 3.36 -9.70
N THR A 349 8.57 4.16 -10.59
CA THR A 349 8.12 4.33 -11.97
C THR A 349 8.18 3.02 -12.76
N ALA A 350 9.18 2.20 -12.52
CA ALA A 350 9.32 0.89 -13.16
C ALA A 350 8.46 -0.20 -12.52
N ASN A 351 7.64 0.13 -11.51
CA ASN A 351 6.87 -0.83 -10.72
C ASN A 351 7.73 -2.02 -10.24
N ASN A 352 8.94 -1.71 -9.74
CA ASN A 352 9.97 -2.67 -9.35
C ASN A 352 10.56 -2.35 -7.97
N VAL A 353 9.68 -2.04 -7.01
CA VAL A 353 10.06 -1.53 -5.68
C VAL A 353 10.85 -2.57 -4.88
N ASN A 354 10.37 -3.81 -4.86
CA ASN A 354 10.90 -4.86 -3.99
C ASN A 354 11.48 -6.08 -4.73
N THR A 355 11.63 -6.02 -6.06
CA THR A 355 12.10 -7.19 -6.83
C THR A 355 13.61 -7.30 -6.88
N THR A 356 14.31 -6.23 -7.27
CA THR A 356 15.79 -6.25 -7.36
C THR A 356 16.45 -5.95 -6.00
N ASN A 357 15.93 -4.95 -5.32
CA ASN A 357 16.30 -4.57 -3.97
C ASN A 357 15.01 -4.42 -3.16
N GLU A 358 15.02 -4.78 -1.91
CA GLU A 358 13.90 -4.57 -1.01
C GLU A 358 13.93 -3.12 -0.52
N ARG A 359 13.04 -2.27 -1.08
CA ARG A 359 13.05 -0.82 -0.85
C ARG A 359 11.90 -0.31 0.00
N CYS A 360 10.82 -1.07 0.09
CA CYS A 360 9.67 -0.73 0.93
C CYS A 360 9.19 -2.00 1.63
N PHE A 361 9.51 -2.11 2.92
CA PHE A 361 9.21 -3.31 3.70
C PHE A 361 8.93 -2.98 5.16
N ILE A 362 8.16 -3.83 5.81
CA ILE A 362 7.97 -3.73 7.26
C ILE A 362 9.21 -4.27 8.00
N VAL A 363 9.47 -3.71 9.16
CA VAL A 363 10.50 -4.20 10.09
C VAL A 363 9.80 -5.04 11.16
N PRO A 364 9.77 -6.39 11.03
CA PRO A 364 8.97 -7.23 11.91
C PRO A 364 9.53 -7.27 13.32
N ALA A 365 8.67 -7.09 14.32
CA ALA A 365 9.09 -7.02 15.73
C ALA A 365 9.69 -8.32 16.25
N ASP A 366 9.36 -9.46 15.67
CA ASP A 366 9.95 -10.77 15.99
C ASP A 366 11.21 -11.10 15.18
N ASN A 367 11.61 -10.20 14.26
CA ASN A 367 12.75 -10.38 13.35
C ASN A 367 12.61 -11.61 12.44
N SER A 368 11.39 -11.99 12.07
CA SER A 368 11.08 -13.08 11.15
C SER A 368 10.38 -12.56 9.90
N THR A 369 10.56 -13.25 8.78
CA THR A 369 9.90 -12.97 7.50
C THR A 369 9.27 -14.23 6.92
N GLU A 370 8.94 -15.20 7.77
CA GLU A 370 8.15 -16.35 7.36
C GLU A 370 6.72 -15.92 7.04
N ARG A 371 6.15 -16.45 5.97
CA ARG A 371 4.79 -16.06 5.51
C ARG A 371 3.72 -16.98 6.09
N THR A 372 3.81 -17.28 7.39
CA THR A 372 2.80 -18.04 8.14
C THR A 372 1.93 -17.09 8.95
N VAL A 373 0.70 -17.50 9.26
CA VAL A 373 -0.18 -16.68 10.12
C VAL A 373 0.42 -16.43 11.49
N ASP A 374 1.10 -17.44 12.06
CA ASP A 374 1.72 -17.32 13.38
C ASP A 374 2.88 -16.32 13.37
N ASP A 375 3.64 -16.25 12.27
CA ASP A 375 4.74 -15.31 12.06
C ASP A 375 4.22 -13.87 11.89
N VAL A 376 3.29 -13.66 10.97
CA VAL A 376 2.68 -12.34 10.71
C VAL A 376 2.08 -11.70 11.98
N CYS A 377 1.61 -12.49 12.93
CA CYS A 377 1.15 -11.98 14.22
C CYS A 377 2.28 -11.37 15.06
N GLY A 378 3.55 -11.64 14.73
CA GLY A 378 4.74 -11.12 15.39
C GLY A 378 5.33 -9.84 14.79
N ASP A 379 4.79 -9.36 13.65
CA ASP A 379 5.36 -8.24 12.90
C ASP A 379 5.29 -6.89 13.64
N LEU A 380 4.24 -6.65 14.41
CA LEU A 380 3.96 -5.35 15.01
C LEU A 380 4.49 -5.24 16.45
N TYR A 381 5.03 -4.05 16.77
CA TYR A 381 5.50 -3.73 18.12
C TYR A 381 4.34 -3.31 19.05
N PRO A 382 4.40 -3.67 20.38
CA PRO A 382 5.38 -4.55 21.01
C PRO A 382 5.04 -6.03 20.78
N TYR A 383 6.06 -6.87 20.64
CA TYR A 383 5.87 -8.32 20.53
C TYR A 383 6.86 -9.09 21.43
N ASN A 384 6.38 -10.07 22.20
CA ASN A 384 7.18 -10.95 23.08
C ASN A 384 8.26 -10.23 23.91
N GLY A 385 7.94 -9.01 24.40
CA GLY A 385 8.88 -8.17 25.17
C GLY A 385 9.82 -7.33 24.31
N ASN A 386 9.77 -7.43 22.99
CA ASN A 386 10.45 -6.47 22.11
C ASN A 386 9.62 -5.18 22.06
N THR A 387 10.11 -4.15 22.75
CA THR A 387 9.47 -2.84 22.93
C THR A 387 10.33 -1.71 22.39
N ALA A 388 11.34 -2.03 21.54
CA ALA A 388 12.28 -1.04 21.05
C ALA A 388 12.76 -1.36 19.63
N PHE A 389 13.10 -0.31 18.90
CA PHE A 389 13.71 -0.34 17.59
C PHE A 389 14.87 0.68 17.55
N GLY A 390 16.08 0.23 17.28
CA GLY A 390 17.29 1.06 17.27
C GLY A 390 18.52 0.29 16.82
N ASN A 391 19.71 0.88 16.98
CA ASN A 391 20.95 0.31 16.44
C ASN A 391 21.32 -1.06 17.03
N THR A 392 20.93 -1.34 18.26
CA THR A 392 21.35 -2.52 19.02
C THR A 392 20.21 -3.51 19.31
N THR A 393 19.05 -3.24 18.76
CA THR A 393 17.88 -4.13 18.89
C THR A 393 17.94 -5.28 17.88
N THR A 394 17.05 -6.22 18.01
CA THR A 394 16.80 -7.26 17.01
C THR A 394 15.31 -7.24 16.70
N PRO A 395 14.93 -6.80 15.47
CA PRO A 395 15.77 -6.29 14.38
C PRO A 395 16.48 -4.99 14.73
N ALA A 396 17.62 -4.71 14.05
CA ALA A 396 18.36 -3.47 14.20
C ALA A 396 17.89 -2.43 13.17
N ALA A 397 18.03 -1.13 13.51
CA ALA A 397 17.72 -0.02 12.63
C ALA A 397 18.84 0.19 11.59
N THR A 398 18.95 -0.76 10.65
CA THR A 398 19.94 -0.74 9.57
C THR A 398 19.44 0.07 8.39
N LEU A 399 20.41 0.62 7.62
CA LEU A 399 20.17 1.46 6.45
C LEU A 399 20.78 0.82 5.20
N ASN A 400 20.19 1.09 4.05
CA ASN A 400 20.73 0.73 2.73
C ASN A 400 21.79 1.75 2.28
N ASN A 401 21.64 3.02 2.65
CA ASN A 401 22.52 4.12 2.30
C ASN A 401 23.26 4.63 3.54
N ALA A 402 24.51 5.05 3.37
CA ALA A 402 25.30 5.56 4.49
C ALA A 402 24.64 6.77 5.16
N ASN A 403 24.62 6.77 6.49
CA ASN A 403 24.22 7.91 7.30
C ASN A 403 25.29 9.01 7.26
N SER A 404 25.00 10.16 7.81
CA SER A 404 25.90 11.35 7.86
C SER A 404 27.24 11.09 8.54
N ASP A 405 27.32 10.09 9.44
CA ASP A 405 28.57 9.65 10.08
C ASP A 405 29.33 8.56 9.29
N GLY A 406 28.79 8.15 8.14
CA GLY A 406 29.34 7.09 7.29
C GLY A 406 28.98 5.67 7.73
N SER A 407 28.21 5.48 8.80
CA SER A 407 27.69 4.18 9.20
C SER A 407 26.42 3.81 8.42
N TYR A 408 26.04 2.53 8.49
CA TYR A 408 24.79 2.02 7.94
C TYR A 408 23.78 1.73 9.09
N LEU A 409 23.77 2.62 10.08
CA LEU A 409 22.87 2.59 11.23
C LEU A 409 22.13 3.91 11.35
N LEU A 410 20.89 3.86 11.78
CA LEU A 410 20.02 5.05 11.86
C LEU A 410 20.49 6.06 12.91
N ASN A 411 21.13 5.60 14.00
CA ASN A 411 21.56 6.41 15.14
C ASN A 411 20.41 7.16 15.84
N LYS A 412 19.23 6.60 15.74
CA LYS A 412 18.00 7.08 16.37
C LYS A 412 17.26 5.87 16.88
N GLU A 413 16.56 6.03 17.99
CA GLU A 413 15.92 4.92 18.68
C GLU A 413 14.46 5.24 19.01
N VAL A 414 13.59 4.23 18.86
CA VAL A 414 12.23 4.22 19.35
C VAL A 414 12.17 3.21 20.48
N THR A 415 11.83 3.65 21.68
CA THR A 415 11.87 2.80 22.90
C THR A 415 10.57 2.92 23.68
N ASP A 416 10.40 2.07 24.69
CA ASP A 416 9.22 2.03 25.56
C ASP A 416 7.89 1.93 24.74
N ILE A 417 7.94 1.19 23.63
CA ILE A 417 6.75 1.00 22.79
C ILE A 417 5.73 0.20 23.59
N THR A 418 4.55 0.79 23.78
CA THR A 418 3.44 0.19 24.51
C THR A 418 2.13 0.36 23.74
N GLN A 419 1.34 -0.70 23.74
CA GLN A 419 -0.05 -0.64 23.29
C GLN A 419 -0.95 -0.46 24.50
N ASN A 420 -1.71 0.62 24.51
CA ASN A 420 -2.67 0.95 25.57
C ASN A 420 -3.96 0.14 25.41
N ALA A 421 -4.72 0.02 26.49
CA ALA A 421 -5.97 -0.76 26.49
C ALA A 421 -7.07 -0.20 25.54
N ASP A 422 -6.95 1.07 25.16
CA ASP A 422 -7.85 1.73 24.18
C ASP A 422 -7.36 1.61 22.71
N GLY A 423 -6.32 0.80 22.47
CA GLY A 423 -5.75 0.62 21.13
C GLY A 423 -4.79 1.73 20.69
N THR A 424 -4.56 2.75 21.53
CA THR A 424 -3.53 3.75 21.22
C THR A 424 -2.13 3.21 21.49
N ILE A 425 -1.10 3.78 20.83
CA ILE A 425 0.31 3.44 21.03
C ILE A 425 1.03 4.60 21.70
N SER A 426 1.95 4.29 22.61
CA SER A 426 2.87 5.25 23.20
C SER A 426 4.31 4.77 23.03
N PHE A 427 5.24 5.71 22.81
CA PHE A 427 6.67 5.41 22.68
C PHE A 427 7.54 6.62 23.01
N ARG A 428 8.84 6.40 23.17
CA ARG A 428 9.86 7.45 23.25
C ARG A 428 10.72 7.39 21.99
N PHE A 429 11.01 8.55 21.45
CA PHE A 429 12.01 8.72 20.41
C PHE A 429 13.23 9.42 20.98
N HIS A 430 14.42 8.89 20.69
CA HIS A 430 15.70 9.47 21.03
C HIS A 430 16.58 9.64 19.77
N ASN A 431 17.16 10.83 19.63
CA ASN A 431 18.10 11.13 18.53
C ASN A 431 19.50 11.35 19.09
N ALA A 432 20.35 10.33 18.98
CA ALA A 432 21.74 10.40 19.44
C ALA A 432 22.59 11.41 18.67
N ASN A 433 22.16 11.81 17.46
CA ASN A 433 22.86 12.80 16.63
C ASN A 433 22.59 14.25 17.09
N VAL A 434 21.51 14.48 17.80
CA VAL A 434 21.22 15.77 18.42
C VAL A 434 21.97 15.81 19.75
N THR A 435 23.17 16.32 19.76
CA THR A 435 23.81 16.71 21.01
C THR A 435 22.95 17.80 21.62
N ASN A 436 22.03 17.42 22.49
CA ASN A 436 21.47 18.35 23.47
C ASN A 436 22.70 18.98 24.12
N GLY A 437 22.88 20.30 24.01
CA GLY A 437 24.07 21.00 24.45
C GLY A 437 24.36 20.96 25.97
N ILE A 438 24.11 19.83 26.59
CA ILE A 438 24.59 19.39 27.90
C ILE A 438 25.52 18.21 27.60
N CYS A 439 26.71 18.52 27.05
CA CYS A 439 27.82 17.60 27.21
C CYS A 439 27.97 17.37 28.71
N ASP A 440 27.83 16.12 29.14
CA ASP A 440 28.40 15.70 30.40
C ASP A 440 29.87 16.12 30.36
N ILE A 441 30.23 17.12 31.16
CA ILE A 441 31.61 17.52 31.35
C ILE A 441 32.24 16.45 32.23
N THR A 442 32.57 15.30 31.63
CA THR A 442 33.49 14.36 32.24
C THR A 442 34.91 14.90 32.06
N THR A 443 35.28 15.74 33.05
CA THR A 443 36.64 15.80 33.60
C THR A 443 37.84 15.70 32.61
N ALA A 444 38.29 16.84 32.04
CA ALA A 444 39.70 17.12 31.85
C ALA A 444 40.05 18.62 31.62
N ASP A 445 39.15 19.58 31.77
CA ASP A 445 39.55 20.98 31.74
C ASP A 445 38.78 21.81 32.79
N ASN A 446 39.45 22.03 33.94
CA ASN A 446 38.98 22.84 35.04
C ASN A 446 38.96 24.36 34.69
N ARG A 447 38.58 24.73 33.50
CA ARG A 447 38.28 26.12 33.15
C ARG A 447 36.78 26.37 33.40
N HIS A 448 36.46 26.80 34.62
CA HIS A 448 35.15 27.41 34.90
C HIS A 448 34.93 28.55 33.88
N ARG A 449 34.01 28.31 32.94
CA ARG A 449 33.46 29.41 32.14
C ARG A 449 32.47 30.15 33.05
N SER A 450 33.02 31.10 33.83
CA SER A 450 32.20 32.05 34.55
C SER A 450 31.44 32.92 33.57
N GLY A 451 30.14 33.09 33.76
CA GLY A 451 29.30 33.95 32.93
C GLY A 451 27.85 33.51 32.81
N VAL A 452 27.07 34.31 32.17
CA VAL A 452 25.66 34.13 31.95
C VAL A 452 25.39 33.72 30.51
N TYR A 453 24.61 32.66 30.35
CA TYR A 453 24.23 32.14 29.03
C TYR A 453 22.71 31.91 28.96
N THR A 454 22.14 32.02 27.77
CA THR A 454 20.79 31.54 27.51
C THR A 454 20.77 29.98 27.55
N LEU A 455 19.59 29.37 27.64
CA LEU A 455 19.44 27.89 27.55
C LEU A 455 20.00 27.30 26.26
N ILE A 456 20.08 28.08 25.19
CA ILE A 456 20.66 27.68 23.90
C ILE A 456 22.17 28.00 23.79
N GLY A 457 22.86 28.30 24.92
CA GLY A 457 24.30 28.51 24.98
C GLY A 457 24.79 29.87 24.53
N LYS A 458 23.92 30.86 24.21
CA LYS A 458 24.37 32.22 23.83
C LYS A 458 24.89 32.95 25.07
N TYR A 459 26.18 33.40 25.04
CA TYR A 459 26.77 34.21 26.10
C TYR A 459 26.14 35.60 26.18
N LEU A 460 25.74 36.04 27.39
CA LEU A 460 25.05 37.27 27.66
C LEU A 460 25.91 38.26 28.46
N GLY A 461 27.00 37.81 29.11
CA GLY A 461 27.88 38.67 29.94
C GLY A 461 28.35 37.96 31.20
N THR A 462 29.04 38.70 32.05
CA THR A 462 29.61 38.17 33.32
C THR A 462 28.73 38.41 34.53
N SER A 463 27.67 39.23 34.44
CA SER A 463 26.78 39.56 35.58
C SER A 463 25.33 39.15 35.28
N ALA A 464 24.68 38.53 36.27
CA ALA A 464 23.26 38.20 36.24
C ALA A 464 22.33 39.37 36.61
N ASP A 465 22.88 40.51 36.98
CA ASP A 465 22.08 41.66 37.52
C ASP A 465 21.25 42.38 36.45
N VAL A 466 21.66 42.23 35.18
CA VAL A 466 20.98 42.89 34.04
C VAL A 466 19.95 41.98 33.33
N LEU A 467 19.71 40.78 33.85
CA LEU A 467 18.80 39.82 33.23
C LEU A 467 17.34 40.17 33.48
N THR A 468 16.53 40.11 32.44
CA THR A 468 15.07 40.16 32.50
C THR A 468 14.47 38.85 32.99
N HIS A 469 13.16 38.80 33.26
CA HIS A 469 12.49 37.53 33.60
C HIS A 469 12.78 36.45 32.55
N GLY A 470 13.27 35.28 32.98
CA GLY A 470 13.61 34.18 32.11
C GLY A 470 14.43 33.08 32.81
N VAL A 471 14.82 32.07 32.06
CA VAL A 471 15.66 30.98 32.52
C VAL A 471 17.06 31.07 31.86
N TYR A 472 18.11 31.05 32.66
CA TYR A 472 19.49 31.24 32.24
C TYR A 472 20.42 30.22 32.87
N ILE A 473 21.61 30.07 32.31
CA ILE A 473 22.74 29.32 32.91
C ILE A 473 23.70 30.39 33.45
N VAL A 474 23.92 30.40 34.71
CA VAL A 474 24.86 31.29 35.40
C VAL A 474 25.90 30.43 36.09
N ASP A 475 27.16 30.60 35.69
CA ASP A 475 28.30 29.80 36.20
C ASP A 475 27.98 28.28 36.23
N GLY A 476 27.41 27.80 35.13
CA GLY A 476 27.06 26.39 34.97
C GLY A 476 25.81 25.91 35.70
N LYS A 477 25.06 26.83 36.39
CA LYS A 477 23.83 26.49 37.12
C LYS A 477 22.61 27.15 36.50
N LYS A 478 21.52 26.40 36.41
CA LYS A 478 20.21 26.93 35.96
C LYS A 478 19.67 27.96 36.98
N VAL A 479 19.44 29.16 36.54
CA VAL A 479 18.87 30.28 37.35
C VAL A 479 17.59 30.77 36.69
N VAL A 480 16.53 30.94 37.45
CA VAL A 480 15.25 31.55 37.06
C VAL A 480 15.22 32.96 37.65
N LYS A 481 15.02 33.97 36.82
CA LYS A 481 14.87 35.38 37.22
C LYS A 481 13.45 35.86 36.98
#